data_a1769bbaaf5c2a40e9efd0fd144a3c67
#
_entry.id   a1769bbaaf5c2a40e9efd0fd144a3c67
#
_cell.length_a   1.000
_cell.length_b   1.000
_cell.length_c   1.000
_cell.angle_alpha   90.00
_cell.angle_beta   90.00
_cell.angle_gamma   90.00
#
_symmetry.space_group_name_H-M   'P 1'
#
loop_
_entity.id
_entity.type
_entity.pdbx_description
1 polymer ?
#
loop_
_entity_poly.entity_id
_entity_poly.type
_entity_poly.pdbx_seq_one_letter_code
_entity_poly.pdbx_strand_id
1 'polypeptide(L)'
;MRQVRDLSSAGFRIVLEVEVRRVACRRCGTVKRERLDFLADNPHFTKRFAFYVGRRCRQASIRDVAQELKLDWDTVKTLEMQYMRAQLERAGTPGPRAIGIDEISVRRGHSYRIVVSDLVRKRPIWFGGEDRSEASMAAFYDWLGLKKSRKIKLAVEIRPCG
;
A
#
# COMPACT_ATOMS: atom_id res chain seq x y z
N MET A 1 9.43 23.54 17.48
CA MET A 1 10.23 22.94 16.39
C MET A 1 9.99 21.44 16.34
N ARG A 2 9.97 20.84 15.16
CA ARG A 2 9.85 19.39 14.94
C ARG A 2 11.03 18.93 14.12
N GLN A 3 11.67 17.84 14.56
CA GLN A 3 12.70 17.19 13.77
C GLN A 3 12.06 16.27 12.74
N VAL A 4 12.43 16.46 11.48
CA VAL A 4 11.89 15.74 10.32
C VAL A 4 13.06 15.15 9.54
N ARG A 5 13.08 13.83 9.42
CA ARG A 5 14.09 13.15 8.63
C ARG A 5 13.83 13.30 7.14
N ASP A 6 14.89 13.63 6.42
CA ASP A 6 14.90 13.76 4.97
C ASP A 6 15.88 12.76 4.32
N LEU A 7 15.96 12.77 3.00
CA LEU A 7 16.94 11.98 2.25
C LEU A 7 18.34 12.32 2.69
N SER A 8 19.16 11.29 2.82
CA SER A 8 20.60 11.48 3.07
C SER A 8 21.26 12.19 1.90
N SER A 9 22.24 13.04 2.17
CA SER A 9 23.05 13.73 1.16
C SER A 9 24.51 13.52 1.47
N ALA A 10 25.31 13.18 0.44
CA ALA A 10 26.75 12.93 0.55
C ALA A 10 27.14 11.98 1.72
N GLY A 11 26.32 10.95 1.98
CA GLY A 11 26.52 10.00 3.08
C GLY A 11 26.05 10.47 4.47
N PHE A 12 25.62 11.71 4.61
CA PHE A 12 25.12 12.27 5.84
C PHE A 12 23.61 12.16 5.97
N ARG A 13 23.16 11.83 7.19
CA ARG A 13 21.74 11.86 7.55
C ARG A 13 21.28 13.32 7.65
N ILE A 14 20.25 13.68 6.91
CA ILE A 14 19.67 15.02 6.97
C ILE A 14 18.44 15.00 7.88
N VAL A 15 18.42 15.93 8.81
CA VAL A 15 17.28 16.19 9.69
C VAL A 15 16.95 17.68 9.56
N LEU A 16 15.71 17.96 9.21
CA LEU A 16 15.17 19.32 9.10
C LEU A 16 14.54 19.71 10.43
N GLU A 17 14.83 20.89 10.91
CA GLU A 17 14.08 21.51 12.00
C GLU A 17 12.98 22.36 11.43
N VAL A 18 11.72 21.97 11.67
CA VAL A 18 10.54 22.58 11.05
C VAL A 18 9.64 23.18 12.12
N GLU A 19 9.29 24.43 11.96
CA GLU A 19 8.24 25.05 12.76
C GLU A 19 6.87 24.55 12.27
N VAL A 20 6.05 24.07 13.19
CA VAL A 20 4.66 23.66 12.92
C VAL A 20 3.73 24.48 13.78
N ARG A 21 2.94 25.32 13.17
CA ARG A 21 2.06 26.26 13.85
C ARG A 21 0.77 25.60 14.30
N ARG A 22 0.24 26.10 15.41
CA ARG A 22 -1.12 25.83 15.86
C ARG A 22 -1.96 27.05 15.61
N VAL A 23 -3.06 26.90 14.89
CA VAL A 23 -3.95 28.00 14.53
C VAL A 23 -5.32 27.75 15.15
N ALA A 24 -5.79 28.70 15.96
CA ALA A 24 -7.16 28.69 16.42
C ALA A 24 -8.09 29.07 15.25
N CYS A 25 -8.98 28.18 14.88
CA CYS A 25 -9.94 28.41 13.82
C CYS A 25 -11.08 29.30 14.34
N ARG A 26 -11.19 30.52 13.84
CA ARG A 26 -12.26 31.47 14.23
C ARG A 26 -13.67 30.97 13.88
N ARG A 27 -13.79 30.07 12.87
CA ARG A 27 -15.09 29.55 12.40
C ARG A 27 -15.63 28.42 13.26
N CYS A 28 -14.77 27.53 13.78
CA CYS A 28 -15.20 26.34 14.54
C CYS A 28 -14.64 26.29 15.96
N GLY A 29 -13.91 27.31 16.43
CA GLY A 29 -13.32 27.39 17.76
C GLY A 29 -12.22 26.35 18.06
N THR A 30 -11.93 25.43 17.13
CA THR A 30 -10.95 24.36 17.35
C THR A 30 -9.53 24.80 16.99
N VAL A 31 -8.55 24.30 17.75
CA VAL A 31 -7.13 24.50 17.41
C VAL A 31 -6.73 23.47 16.37
N LYS A 32 -6.33 23.93 15.20
CA LYS A 32 -5.83 23.10 14.11
C LYS A 32 -4.31 23.22 14.01
N ARG A 33 -3.67 22.11 13.73
CA ARG A 33 -2.23 22.10 13.42
C ARG A 33 -2.03 22.34 11.93
N GLU A 34 -1.06 23.18 11.60
CA GLU A 34 -0.63 23.42 10.22
C GLU A 34 -0.23 22.10 9.56
N ARG A 35 -0.68 21.89 8.33
CA ARG A 35 -0.25 20.79 7.48
C ARG A 35 0.77 21.32 6.47
N LEU A 36 1.92 20.72 6.47
CA LEU A 36 3.00 21.07 5.54
C LEU A 36 3.04 20.01 4.44
N ASP A 37 2.87 20.44 3.20
CA ASP A 37 2.66 19.56 2.05
C ASP A 37 3.85 18.64 1.74
N PHE A 38 5.05 19.00 2.17
CA PHE A 38 6.24 18.17 1.98
C PHE A 38 6.41 17.05 3.01
N LEU A 39 5.60 17.04 4.09
CA LEU A 39 5.63 16.00 5.11
C LEU A 39 4.79 14.80 4.69
N ALA A 40 5.26 13.60 5.05
CA ALA A 40 4.50 12.36 4.94
C ALA A 40 3.36 12.31 5.98
N ASP A 41 2.51 11.27 5.91
CA ASP A 41 1.46 11.02 6.91
C ASP A 41 2.04 10.88 8.31
N ASN A 42 3.18 10.20 8.44
CA ASN A 42 4.02 10.32 9.63
C ASN A 42 4.86 11.60 9.49
N PRO A 43 4.54 12.66 10.26
CA PRO A 43 5.13 13.98 10.08
C PRO A 43 6.57 14.11 10.59
N HIS A 44 7.20 13.01 10.99
CA HIS A 44 8.62 12.92 11.29
C HIS A 44 9.48 12.60 10.06
N PHE A 45 8.83 12.43 8.89
CA PHE A 45 9.50 12.14 7.63
C PHE A 45 9.00 13.07 6.53
N THR A 46 9.89 13.42 5.59
CA THR A 46 9.46 14.09 4.36
C THR A 46 8.79 13.07 3.42
N LYS A 47 7.89 13.51 2.54
CA LYS A 47 7.27 12.65 1.52
C LYS A 47 8.31 11.95 0.64
N ARG A 48 9.37 12.65 0.26
CA ARG A 48 10.43 12.07 -0.58
C ARG A 48 11.23 10.99 0.17
N PHE A 49 11.48 11.15 1.47
CA PHE A 49 12.11 10.12 2.28
C PHE A 49 11.20 8.90 2.44
N ALA A 50 9.92 9.10 2.76
CA ALA A 50 8.93 8.02 2.85
C ALA A 50 8.81 7.24 1.53
N PHE A 51 8.79 7.95 0.40
CA PHE A 51 8.78 7.33 -0.93
C PHE A 51 10.06 6.52 -1.19
N TYR A 52 11.22 7.04 -0.83
CA TYR A 52 12.50 6.33 -0.96
C TYR A 52 12.51 5.04 -0.15
N VAL A 53 12.06 5.07 1.12
CA VAL A 53 11.96 3.87 1.97
C VAL A 53 11.09 2.80 1.31
N GLY A 54 9.88 3.16 0.87
CA GLY A 54 8.98 2.22 0.21
C GLY A 54 9.55 1.65 -1.08
N ARG A 55 10.28 2.47 -1.86
CA ARG A 55 10.97 2.00 -3.07
C ARG A 55 12.09 1.02 -2.75
N ARG A 56 12.85 1.24 -1.67
CA ARG A 56 13.90 0.33 -1.22
C ARG A 56 13.35 -1.04 -0.81
N CYS A 57 12.19 -1.09 -0.16
CA CYS A 57 11.52 -2.33 0.22
C CYS A 57 11.08 -3.21 -0.97
N ARG A 58 11.10 -2.69 -2.20
CA ARG A 58 10.90 -3.52 -3.41
C ARG A 58 12.11 -4.37 -3.77
N GLN A 59 13.28 -4.08 -3.23
CA GLN A 59 14.56 -4.71 -3.59
C GLN A 59 15.25 -5.38 -2.40
N ALA A 60 14.80 -5.10 -1.19
CA ALA A 60 15.35 -5.63 0.04
C ALA A 60 14.25 -5.90 1.06
N SER A 61 14.49 -6.76 2.03
CA SER A 61 13.53 -7.02 3.09
C SER A 61 13.32 -5.78 3.97
N ILE A 62 12.16 -5.69 4.64
CA ILE A 62 11.88 -4.61 5.61
C ILE A 62 12.98 -4.53 6.67
N ARG A 63 13.49 -5.69 7.12
CA ARG A 63 14.55 -5.79 8.13
C ARG A 63 15.86 -5.16 7.62
N ASP A 64 16.26 -5.47 6.40
CA ASP A 64 17.50 -4.94 5.83
C ASP A 64 17.40 -3.44 5.62
N VAL A 65 16.25 -2.95 5.12
CA VAL A 65 16.00 -1.51 4.97
C VAL A 65 15.98 -0.80 6.32
N ALA A 66 15.42 -1.42 7.35
CA ALA A 66 15.42 -0.89 8.72
C ALA A 66 16.85 -0.74 9.25
N GLN A 67 17.69 -1.74 9.07
CA GLN A 67 19.10 -1.71 9.45
C GLN A 67 19.90 -0.66 8.65
N GLU A 68 19.75 -0.66 7.33
CA GLU A 68 20.42 0.31 6.42
C GLU A 68 20.11 1.75 6.81
N LEU A 69 18.84 2.03 7.05
CA LEU A 69 18.38 3.38 7.33
C LEU A 69 18.38 3.74 8.82
N LYS A 70 18.73 2.79 9.71
CA LYS A 70 18.65 2.94 11.17
C LYS A 70 17.27 3.43 11.60
N LEU A 71 16.25 2.70 11.19
CA LEU A 71 14.83 2.89 11.55
C LEU A 71 14.30 1.64 12.24
N ASP A 72 13.22 1.81 13.01
CA ASP A 72 12.49 0.68 13.55
C ASP A 72 11.77 -0.08 12.43
N TRP A 73 11.65 -1.40 12.60
CA TRP A 73 10.99 -2.27 11.65
C TRP A 73 9.53 -1.84 11.37
N ASP A 74 8.77 -1.50 12.43
CA ASP A 74 7.38 -1.04 12.30
C ASP A 74 7.27 0.27 11.53
N THR A 75 8.22 1.17 11.71
CA THR A 75 8.32 2.42 10.95
C THR A 75 8.50 2.12 9.46
N VAL A 76 9.46 1.26 9.10
CA VAL A 76 9.70 0.90 7.69
C VAL A 76 8.49 0.20 7.08
N LYS A 77 7.88 -0.74 7.81
CA LYS A 77 6.66 -1.43 7.37
C LYS A 77 5.51 -0.46 7.12
N THR A 78 5.31 0.51 7.99
CA THR A 78 4.27 1.53 7.82
C THR A 78 4.51 2.38 6.58
N LEU A 79 5.74 2.83 6.36
CA LEU A 79 6.11 3.62 5.18
C LEU A 79 6.00 2.81 3.88
N GLU A 80 6.38 1.52 3.91
CA GLU A 80 6.17 0.60 2.78
C GLU A 80 4.68 0.44 2.44
N MET A 81 3.83 0.19 3.44
CA MET A 81 2.38 0.07 3.23
C MET A 81 1.77 1.34 2.63
N GLN A 82 2.19 2.51 3.08
CA GLN A 82 1.76 3.80 2.52
C GLN A 82 2.22 3.95 1.07
N TYR A 83 3.47 3.59 0.77
CA TYR A 83 4.00 3.58 -0.58
C TYR A 83 3.20 2.65 -1.49
N MET A 84 2.93 1.42 -1.06
CA MET A 84 2.16 0.44 -1.83
C MET A 84 0.74 0.94 -2.13
N ARG A 85 0.05 1.51 -1.13
CA ARG A 85 -1.28 2.11 -1.32
C ARG A 85 -1.26 3.21 -2.36
N ALA A 86 -0.31 4.14 -2.25
CA ALA A 86 -0.16 5.22 -3.23
C ALA A 86 0.14 4.70 -4.65
N GLN A 87 0.91 3.61 -4.79
CA GLN A 87 1.14 2.98 -6.10
C GLN A 87 -0.12 2.31 -6.65
N LEU A 88 -0.91 1.65 -5.80
CA LEU A 88 -2.17 1.04 -6.20
C LEU A 88 -3.20 2.08 -6.64
N GLU A 89 -3.33 3.17 -5.90
CA GLU A 89 -4.22 4.29 -6.25
C GLU A 89 -3.84 4.90 -7.62
N ARG A 90 -2.54 5.13 -7.85
CA ARG A 90 -2.04 5.63 -9.15
C ARG A 90 -2.27 4.66 -10.30
N ALA A 91 -2.13 3.36 -10.05
CA ALA A 91 -2.36 2.33 -11.06
C ALA A 91 -3.83 2.22 -11.45
N GLY A 92 -4.74 2.63 -10.55
CA GLY A 92 -6.17 2.50 -10.72
C GLY A 92 -6.63 1.05 -10.81
N THR A 93 -7.93 0.86 -11.03
CA THR A 93 -8.49 -0.48 -11.20
C THR A 93 -8.04 -1.09 -12.53
N PRO A 94 -7.45 -2.29 -12.54
CA PRO A 94 -7.01 -2.95 -13.77
C PRO A 94 -8.18 -3.32 -14.69
N GLY A 95 -7.89 -3.66 -15.93
CA GLY A 95 -8.86 -4.19 -16.90
C GLY A 95 -8.33 -5.50 -17.47
N PRO A 96 -8.37 -6.61 -16.72
CA PRO A 96 -7.83 -7.89 -17.15
C PRO A 96 -8.65 -8.48 -18.32
N ARG A 97 -7.98 -9.21 -19.22
CA ARG A 97 -8.62 -10.01 -20.25
C ARG A 97 -8.68 -11.49 -19.90
N ALA A 98 -7.74 -11.95 -19.11
CA ALA A 98 -7.68 -13.31 -18.59
C ALA A 98 -7.35 -13.25 -17.10
N ILE A 99 -8.11 -13.96 -16.30
CA ILE A 99 -7.93 -14.01 -14.85
C ILE A 99 -7.67 -15.44 -14.38
N GLY A 100 -6.79 -15.56 -13.38
CA GLY A 100 -6.63 -16.76 -12.58
C GLY A 100 -7.20 -16.52 -11.20
N ILE A 101 -7.97 -17.45 -10.70
CA ILE A 101 -8.60 -17.42 -9.39
C ILE A 101 -7.92 -18.47 -8.53
N ASP A 102 -7.38 -18.08 -7.41
CA ASP A 102 -6.70 -18.95 -6.45
C ASP A 102 -7.18 -18.64 -5.04
N GLU A 103 -7.00 -19.59 -4.15
CA GLU A 103 -7.36 -19.48 -2.76
C GLU A 103 -6.13 -19.65 -1.89
N ILE A 104 -5.96 -18.72 -0.96
CA ILE A 104 -4.88 -18.82 0.02
C ILE A 104 -5.44 -18.95 1.43
N SER A 105 -4.83 -19.81 2.22
CA SER A 105 -5.08 -19.90 3.65
C SER A 105 -4.32 -18.81 4.38
N VAL A 106 -5.02 -17.95 5.12
CA VAL A 106 -4.41 -16.81 5.84
C VAL A 106 -4.07 -17.17 7.28
N ARG A 107 -4.76 -18.14 7.87
CA ARG A 107 -4.55 -18.59 9.26
C ARG A 107 -4.78 -20.09 9.40
N ARG A 108 -4.11 -20.72 10.35
CA ARG A 108 -4.50 -22.06 10.84
C ARG A 108 -5.95 -21.97 11.35
N GLY A 109 -6.85 -22.81 10.82
CA GLY A 109 -8.27 -22.80 11.19
C GLY A 109 -9.22 -22.30 10.10
N HIS A 110 -8.88 -22.52 8.82
CA HIS A 110 -9.78 -22.36 7.66
C HIS A 110 -10.23 -20.93 7.31
N SER A 111 -9.43 -19.92 7.60
CA SER A 111 -9.65 -18.59 7.03
C SER A 111 -9.02 -18.53 5.64
N TYR A 112 -9.86 -18.55 4.61
CA TYR A 112 -9.43 -18.47 3.21
C TYR A 112 -9.63 -17.05 2.68
N ARG A 113 -8.83 -16.70 1.69
CA ARG A 113 -9.00 -15.48 0.89
C ARG A 113 -8.86 -15.84 -0.58
N ILE A 114 -9.65 -15.20 -1.41
CA ILE A 114 -9.56 -15.34 -2.84
C ILE A 114 -8.51 -14.35 -3.37
N VAL A 115 -7.63 -14.86 -4.21
CA VAL A 115 -6.67 -14.05 -4.97
C VAL A 115 -7.05 -14.10 -6.43
N VAL A 116 -7.29 -12.94 -7.02
CA VAL A 116 -7.50 -12.85 -8.47
C VAL A 116 -6.27 -12.25 -9.11
N SER A 117 -5.71 -12.97 -10.09
CA SER A 117 -4.51 -12.58 -10.83
C SER A 117 -4.84 -12.25 -12.28
N ASP A 118 -4.22 -11.21 -12.83
CA ASP A 118 -4.20 -10.95 -14.27
C ASP A 118 -3.15 -11.88 -14.89
N LEU A 119 -3.60 -12.87 -15.65
CA LEU A 119 -2.72 -13.87 -16.28
C LEU A 119 -1.88 -13.29 -17.41
N VAL A 120 -2.35 -12.23 -18.06
CA VAL A 120 -1.59 -11.55 -19.12
C VAL A 120 -0.44 -10.75 -18.54
N ARG A 121 -0.69 -10.02 -17.44
CA ARG A 121 0.31 -9.22 -16.75
C ARG A 121 1.09 -9.98 -15.68
N LYS A 122 0.71 -11.24 -15.42
CA LYS A 122 1.33 -12.15 -14.44
C LYS A 122 1.45 -11.52 -13.05
N ARG A 123 0.36 -10.94 -12.55
CA ARG A 123 0.34 -10.31 -11.24
C ARG A 123 -1.03 -10.41 -10.56
N PRO A 124 -1.08 -10.51 -9.23
CA PRO A 124 -2.32 -10.39 -8.51
C PRO A 124 -2.91 -8.97 -8.69
N ILE A 125 -4.23 -8.90 -8.82
CA ILE A 125 -4.96 -7.65 -9.01
C ILE A 125 -6.01 -7.41 -7.94
N TRP A 126 -6.45 -8.45 -7.26
CA TRP A 126 -7.41 -8.35 -6.18
C TRP A 126 -7.18 -9.43 -5.15
N PHE A 127 -7.50 -9.11 -3.91
CA PHE A 127 -7.35 -9.97 -2.77
C PHE A 127 -8.50 -9.68 -1.81
N GLY A 128 -9.36 -10.66 -1.53
CA GLY A 128 -10.53 -10.45 -0.69
C GLY A 128 -11.37 -11.70 -0.51
N GLY A 129 -12.62 -11.49 -0.16
CA GLY A 129 -13.53 -12.57 0.24
C GLY A 129 -13.22 -13.10 1.64
N GLU A 130 -14.14 -13.83 2.21
CA GLU A 130 -13.96 -14.45 3.54
C GLU A 130 -13.98 -15.97 3.47
N ASP A 131 -14.49 -16.51 2.35
CA ASP A 131 -14.67 -17.92 2.07
C ASP A 131 -14.64 -18.19 0.56
N ARG A 132 -14.99 -19.44 0.18
CA ARG A 132 -15.09 -19.90 -1.20
C ARG A 132 -16.46 -19.64 -1.85
N SER A 133 -17.28 -18.80 -1.26
CA SER A 133 -18.64 -18.58 -1.74
C SER A 133 -18.69 -17.72 -3.00
N GLU A 134 -19.79 -17.87 -3.72
CA GLU A 134 -20.13 -17.00 -4.84
C GLU A 134 -20.21 -15.52 -4.41
N ALA A 135 -20.68 -15.26 -3.19
CA ALA A 135 -20.74 -13.91 -2.63
C ALA A 135 -19.35 -13.28 -2.49
N SER A 136 -18.36 -14.07 -2.07
CA SER A 136 -16.96 -13.62 -2.00
C SER A 136 -16.39 -13.29 -3.38
N MET A 137 -16.75 -14.05 -4.42
CA MET A 137 -16.37 -13.73 -5.81
C MET A 137 -17.14 -12.53 -6.38
N ALA A 138 -18.40 -12.35 -5.98
CA ALA A 138 -19.19 -11.18 -6.41
C ALA A 138 -18.52 -9.88 -5.97
N ALA A 139 -17.93 -9.83 -4.77
CA ALA A 139 -17.17 -8.67 -4.29
C ALA A 139 -16.00 -8.27 -5.22
N PHE A 140 -15.36 -9.22 -5.89
CA PHE A 140 -14.34 -8.92 -6.91
C PHE A 140 -14.96 -8.23 -8.12
N TYR A 141 -16.08 -8.73 -8.64
CA TYR A 141 -16.74 -8.15 -9.81
C TYR A 141 -17.31 -6.77 -9.51
N ASP A 142 -17.86 -6.55 -8.33
CA ASP A 142 -18.34 -5.25 -7.88
C ASP A 142 -17.19 -4.23 -7.79
N TRP A 143 -16.04 -4.64 -7.21
CA TRP A 143 -14.84 -3.81 -7.18
C TRP A 143 -14.31 -3.50 -8.57
N LEU A 144 -14.32 -4.46 -9.49
CA LEU A 144 -13.84 -4.30 -10.86
C LEU A 144 -14.75 -3.40 -11.69
N GLY A 145 -16.05 -3.48 -11.45
CA GLY A 145 -17.11 -2.78 -12.14
C GLY A 145 -17.50 -3.41 -13.48
N LEU A 146 -18.76 -3.27 -13.85
CA LEU A 146 -19.38 -3.93 -15.02
C LEU A 146 -18.61 -3.70 -16.33
N LYS A 147 -18.15 -2.48 -16.59
CA LYS A 147 -17.44 -2.13 -17.83
C LYS A 147 -16.14 -2.89 -18.02
N LYS A 148 -15.44 -3.21 -16.91
CA LYS A 148 -14.17 -3.92 -16.95
C LYS A 148 -14.38 -5.43 -16.85
N SER A 149 -15.37 -5.88 -16.10
CA SER A 149 -15.76 -7.29 -16.00
C SER A 149 -16.12 -7.88 -17.38
N ARG A 150 -16.85 -7.13 -18.21
CA ARG A 150 -17.19 -7.53 -19.59
C ARG A 150 -15.98 -7.72 -20.51
N LYS A 151 -14.79 -7.25 -20.12
CA LYS A 151 -13.55 -7.43 -20.91
C LYS A 151 -12.86 -8.75 -20.61
N ILE A 152 -13.25 -9.44 -19.54
CA ILE A 152 -12.71 -10.75 -19.18
C ILE A 152 -13.23 -11.76 -20.19
N LYS A 153 -12.29 -12.41 -20.90
CA LYS A 153 -12.59 -13.45 -21.90
C LYS A 153 -12.30 -14.86 -21.39
N LEU A 154 -11.46 -14.97 -20.35
CA LEU A 154 -11.03 -16.23 -19.77
C LEU A 154 -10.92 -16.09 -18.26
N ALA A 155 -11.51 -17.05 -17.55
CA ALA A 155 -11.31 -17.24 -16.11
C ALA A 155 -10.88 -18.69 -15.88
N VAL A 156 -9.81 -18.88 -15.13
CA VAL A 156 -9.25 -20.20 -14.80
C VAL A 156 -9.11 -20.28 -13.28
N GLU A 157 -9.60 -21.37 -12.72
CA GLU A 157 -9.34 -21.73 -11.33
C GLU A 157 -7.95 -22.37 -11.25
N ILE A 158 -7.08 -21.83 -10.42
CA ILE A 158 -5.75 -22.35 -10.18
C ILE A 158 -5.87 -23.35 -9.02
N ARG A 159 -5.83 -24.65 -9.33
CA ARG A 159 -5.78 -25.69 -8.29
C ARG A 159 -4.32 -26.01 -7.99
N PRO A 160 -3.93 -26.13 -6.71
CA PRO A 160 -2.61 -26.64 -6.40
C PRO A 160 -2.49 -28.05 -6.99
N CYS A 161 -1.39 -28.33 -7.66
CA CYS A 161 -1.02 -29.69 -8.00
C CYS A 161 -0.87 -30.46 -6.68
N GLY A 162 -1.70 -31.50 -6.51
CA GLY A 162 -1.63 -32.44 -5.36
C GLY A 162 -0.31 -33.21 -5.31
#